data_52281c7387b0588dfa198688a18bd58e
#
_entry.id   52281c7387b0588dfa198688a18bd58e
#
_cell.length_a   1.000
_cell.length_b   1.000
_cell.length_c   1.000
_cell.angle_alpha   90.00
_cell.angle_beta   90.00
_cell.angle_gamma   90.00
#
_symmetry.space_group_name_H-M   'P 1'
#
loop_
_entity.id
_entity.type
_entity.pdbx_description
1 polymer ?
#
loop_
_entity_poly.entity_id
_entity_poly.type
_entity_poly.pdbx_seq_one_letter_code
_entity_poly.pdbx_strand_id
1 'polypeptide(L)'
;MPNTVRLHRILTTSPEKVYRAFLEADALAKWLPPNGFACTVHHLEPNVGGTFKMSFRNFTTGKSHVFGGEYVDLVPGERLRYTDKFEDPNLPGDIQVTVTLKKVSVGTELDIVQEGLPDVIPPEACYLGWQESLRNLARLVEPEINQ
;
A
#
# COMPACT_ATOMS: atom_id res chain seq x y z
N MET A 1 -6.45 -21.46 5.92
CA MET A 1 -6.18 -20.33 6.83
C MET A 1 -5.69 -19.15 6.02
N PRO A 2 -6.25 -17.95 6.22
CA PRO A 2 -5.73 -16.77 5.57
C PRO A 2 -4.28 -16.50 5.98
N ASN A 3 -3.52 -15.97 5.06
CA ASN A 3 -2.11 -15.70 5.25
C ASN A 3 -1.86 -14.29 5.77
N THR A 4 -0.76 -14.11 6.48
CA THR A 4 -0.31 -12.81 7.00
C THR A 4 1.08 -12.52 6.47
N VAL A 5 1.29 -11.29 6.02
CA VAL A 5 2.56 -10.80 5.48
C VAL A 5 3.02 -9.63 6.34
N ARG A 6 4.31 -9.61 6.69
CA ARG A 6 4.91 -8.57 7.53
C ARG A 6 6.15 -8.02 6.85
N LEU A 7 6.25 -6.69 6.77
CA LEU A 7 7.40 -6.04 6.18
C LEU A 7 7.91 -4.93 7.09
N HIS A 8 9.20 -4.70 7.03
CA HIS A 8 9.89 -3.68 7.80
C HIS A 8 10.88 -2.95 6.90
N ARG A 9 10.90 -1.62 6.94
CA ARG A 9 11.84 -0.80 6.17
C ARG A 9 12.28 0.41 6.97
N ILE A 10 13.48 0.88 6.69
CA ILE A 10 13.95 2.17 7.16
C ILE A 10 14.02 3.09 5.94
N LEU A 11 13.36 4.26 6.04
CA LEU A 11 13.34 5.25 4.97
C LEU A 11 14.02 6.53 5.45
N THR A 12 14.83 7.14 4.58
CA THR A 12 15.61 8.34 4.95
C THR A 12 14.80 9.62 4.70
N THR A 13 13.60 9.67 5.28
CA THR A 13 12.74 10.84 5.19
C THR A 13 11.79 10.87 6.40
N SER A 14 11.04 11.95 6.56
CA SER A 14 10.16 12.12 7.72
C SER A 14 8.93 11.22 7.67
N PRO A 15 8.38 10.83 8.83
CA PRO A 15 7.12 10.07 8.87
C PRO A 15 5.96 10.79 8.18
N GLU A 16 5.91 12.10 8.24
CA GLU A 16 4.85 12.90 7.62
C GLU A 16 4.87 12.76 6.10
N LYS A 17 6.05 12.74 5.50
CA LYS A 17 6.19 12.58 4.05
C LYS A 17 5.80 11.17 3.61
N VAL A 18 6.19 10.16 4.38
CA VAL A 18 5.79 8.77 4.12
C VAL A 18 4.27 8.62 4.26
N TYR A 19 3.70 9.19 5.32
CA TYR A 19 2.26 9.14 5.58
C TYR A 19 1.47 9.72 4.40
N ARG A 20 1.87 10.88 3.90
CA ARG A 20 1.23 11.51 2.74
C ARG A 20 1.23 10.60 1.51
N ALA A 21 2.31 9.87 1.29
CA ALA A 21 2.44 8.98 0.13
C ALA A 21 1.41 7.85 0.14
N PHE A 22 0.89 7.49 1.31
CA PHE A 22 -0.17 6.48 1.44
C PHE A 22 -1.56 7.04 1.18
N LEU A 23 -1.73 8.36 1.15
CA LEU A 23 -3.05 8.99 1.12
C LEU A 23 -3.28 9.94 -0.06
N GLU A 24 -2.28 10.16 -0.89
CA GLU A 24 -2.43 10.99 -2.10
C GLU A 24 -2.52 10.08 -3.32
N ALA A 25 -3.53 10.32 -4.14
CA ALA A 25 -3.86 9.44 -5.26
C ALA A 25 -2.73 9.32 -6.28
N ASP A 26 -2.11 10.44 -6.67
CA ASP A 26 -1.02 10.44 -7.63
C ASP A 26 0.23 9.74 -7.08
N ALA A 27 0.48 9.89 -5.77
CA ALA A 27 1.58 9.19 -5.11
C ALA A 27 1.34 7.68 -5.13
N LEU A 28 0.16 7.24 -4.71
CA LEU A 28 -0.21 5.82 -4.71
C LEU A 28 -0.10 5.20 -6.10
N ALA A 29 -0.59 5.90 -7.11
CA ALA A 29 -0.51 5.41 -8.48
C ALA A 29 0.94 5.21 -8.93
N LYS A 30 1.88 5.96 -8.37
CA LYS A 30 3.28 5.88 -8.73
C LYS A 30 4.03 4.75 -8.01
N TRP A 31 3.78 4.54 -6.73
CA TRP A 31 4.61 3.61 -5.97
C TRP A 31 3.94 2.27 -5.65
N LEU A 32 2.62 2.26 -5.48
CA LEU A 32 1.94 1.06 -4.98
C LEU A 32 1.96 -0.12 -5.96
N PRO A 33 1.78 0.06 -7.29
CA PRO A 33 1.79 -1.09 -8.19
C PRO A 33 3.17 -1.73 -8.25
N PRO A 34 3.22 -3.07 -8.16
CA PRO A 34 4.49 -3.78 -8.36
C PRO A 34 4.94 -3.68 -9.81
N ASN A 35 6.17 -4.11 -10.06
CA ASN A 35 6.75 -4.05 -11.41
C ASN A 35 5.87 -4.76 -12.43
N GLY A 36 5.66 -4.11 -13.57
CA GLY A 36 4.86 -4.67 -14.66
C GLY A 36 3.38 -4.30 -14.61
N PHE A 37 2.97 -3.53 -13.59
CA PHE A 37 1.58 -3.07 -13.44
C PHE A 37 1.49 -1.57 -13.49
N ALA A 38 0.41 -1.08 -14.08
CA ALA A 38 0.01 0.32 -14.02
C ALA A 38 -1.18 0.46 -13.08
N CYS A 39 -1.25 1.56 -12.36
CA CYS A 39 -2.30 1.78 -11.37
C CYS A 39 -3.19 2.96 -11.78
N THR A 40 -4.50 2.76 -11.65
CA THR A 40 -5.48 3.84 -11.74
C THR A 40 -6.19 3.94 -10.40
N VAL A 41 -6.22 5.14 -9.82
CA VAL A 41 -6.99 5.41 -8.62
C VAL A 41 -8.34 5.95 -9.07
N HIS A 42 -9.40 5.15 -8.91
CA HIS A 42 -10.74 5.53 -9.34
C HIS A 42 -11.42 6.44 -8.32
N HIS A 43 -11.13 6.23 -7.05
CA HIS A 43 -11.78 6.93 -5.95
C HIS A 43 -10.87 6.87 -4.73
N LEU A 44 -10.80 7.97 -3.98
CA LEU A 44 -10.02 8.00 -2.75
C LEU A 44 -10.54 9.08 -1.83
N GLU A 45 -11.02 8.66 -0.65
CA GLU A 45 -11.46 9.54 0.41
C GLU A 45 -10.57 9.29 1.63
N PRO A 46 -9.51 10.10 1.84
CA PRO A 46 -8.51 9.81 2.88
C PRO A 46 -8.94 10.27 4.28
N ASN A 47 -10.09 9.79 4.72
CA ASN A 47 -10.67 10.09 6.03
C ASN A 47 -11.12 8.79 6.68
N VAL A 48 -11.16 8.74 8.01
CA VAL A 48 -11.73 7.59 8.72
C VAL A 48 -13.18 7.42 8.26
N GLY A 49 -13.53 6.22 7.85
CA GLY A 49 -14.82 5.91 7.24
C GLY A 49 -14.89 6.18 5.75
N GLY A 50 -13.87 6.83 5.19
CA GLY A 50 -13.79 7.04 3.75
C GLY A 50 -13.38 5.77 3.02
N THR A 51 -13.68 5.71 1.72
CA THR A 51 -13.40 4.53 0.90
C THR A 51 -12.41 4.84 -0.21
N PHE A 52 -11.82 3.79 -0.75
CA PHE A 52 -10.96 3.92 -1.92
C PHE A 52 -11.23 2.80 -2.91
N LYS A 53 -10.93 3.05 -4.17
CA LYS A 53 -11.03 2.05 -5.23
C LYS A 53 -9.90 2.27 -6.23
N MET A 54 -9.18 1.21 -6.54
CA MET A 54 -8.06 1.25 -7.46
C MET A 54 -8.09 0.03 -8.36
N SER A 55 -7.33 0.09 -9.46
CA SER A 55 -7.08 -1.08 -10.28
C SER A 55 -5.60 -1.15 -10.65
N PHE A 56 -5.08 -2.37 -10.68
CA PHE A 56 -3.77 -2.67 -11.23
C PHE A 56 -3.98 -3.34 -12.57
N ARG A 57 -3.43 -2.75 -13.62
CA ARG A 57 -3.50 -3.32 -14.96
C ARG A 57 -2.16 -3.98 -15.29
N ASN A 58 -2.20 -5.28 -15.56
CA ASN A 58 -1.04 -6.01 -16.05
C ASN A 58 -0.67 -5.46 -17.42
N PHE A 59 0.50 -4.86 -17.53
CA PHE A 59 0.90 -4.16 -18.75
C PHE A 59 1.19 -5.14 -19.91
N THR A 60 1.53 -6.38 -19.60
CA THR A 60 1.79 -7.42 -20.61
C THR A 60 0.48 -7.91 -21.23
N THR A 61 -0.52 -8.23 -20.40
CA THR A 61 -1.76 -8.84 -20.85
C THR A 61 -2.90 -7.86 -21.07
N GLY A 62 -2.82 -6.67 -20.44
CA GLY A 62 -3.90 -5.70 -20.42
C GLY A 62 -5.00 -6.00 -19.41
N LYS A 63 -4.90 -7.11 -18.68
CA LYS A 63 -5.91 -7.47 -17.69
C LYS A 63 -5.80 -6.59 -16.46
N SER A 64 -6.95 -6.14 -15.95
CA SER A 64 -7.02 -5.31 -14.76
C SER A 64 -7.61 -6.07 -13.58
N HIS A 65 -7.08 -5.78 -12.39
CA HIS A 65 -7.58 -6.31 -11.13
C HIS A 65 -8.03 -5.13 -10.27
N VAL A 66 -9.31 -5.11 -9.94
CA VAL A 66 -9.91 -4.02 -9.17
C VAL A 66 -9.97 -4.41 -7.71
N PHE A 67 -9.61 -3.49 -6.85
CA PHE A 67 -9.69 -3.69 -5.40
C PHE A 67 -10.05 -2.37 -4.73
N GLY A 68 -10.52 -2.46 -3.50
CA GLY A 68 -10.86 -1.29 -2.73
C GLY A 68 -11.13 -1.63 -1.29
N GLY A 69 -11.37 -0.60 -0.50
CA GLY A 69 -11.61 -0.77 0.92
C GLY A 69 -12.00 0.51 1.62
N GLU A 70 -11.84 0.49 2.93
CA GLU A 70 -12.25 1.58 3.80
C GLU A 70 -11.11 1.91 4.78
N TYR A 71 -10.91 3.21 5.03
CA TYR A 71 -9.96 3.66 6.05
C TYR A 71 -10.61 3.51 7.43
N VAL A 72 -9.97 2.73 8.28
CA VAL A 72 -10.47 2.40 9.62
C VAL A 72 -9.84 3.29 10.69
N ASP A 73 -8.54 3.59 10.54
CA ASP A 73 -7.79 4.38 11.51
C ASP A 73 -6.71 5.18 10.79
N LEU A 74 -6.66 6.48 11.06
CA LEU A 74 -5.68 7.39 10.46
C LEU A 74 -5.14 8.31 11.53
N VAL A 75 -3.88 8.11 11.92
CA VAL A 75 -3.18 8.98 12.86
C VAL A 75 -2.00 9.58 12.11
N PRO A 76 -2.06 10.87 11.75
CA PRO A 76 -1.05 11.50 10.91
C PRO A 76 0.38 11.28 11.41
N GLY A 77 1.23 10.80 10.51
CA GLY A 77 2.64 10.56 10.81
C GLY A 77 2.91 9.35 11.69
N GLU A 78 1.88 8.60 12.13
CA GLU A 78 2.04 7.49 13.07
C GLU A 78 1.46 6.18 12.59
N ARG A 79 0.21 6.17 12.10
CA ARG A 79 -0.47 4.92 11.79
C ARG A 79 -1.56 5.10 10.75
N LEU A 80 -1.66 4.09 9.86
CA LEU A 80 -2.80 3.92 8.98
C LEU A 80 -3.30 2.49 9.13
N ARG A 81 -4.62 2.34 9.14
CA ARG A 81 -5.24 1.01 9.07
C ARG A 81 -6.38 1.09 8.09
N TYR A 82 -6.42 0.16 7.16
CA TYR A 82 -7.49 0.10 6.17
C TYR A 82 -7.81 -1.34 5.81
N THR A 83 -9.04 -1.56 5.34
CA THR A 83 -9.43 -2.84 4.77
C THR A 83 -9.12 -2.83 3.29
N ASP A 84 -9.04 -4.01 2.70
CA ASP A 84 -8.82 -4.17 1.28
C ASP A 84 -9.56 -5.42 0.81
N LYS A 85 -10.11 -5.37 -0.39
CA LYS A 85 -10.87 -6.47 -0.94
C LYS A 85 -10.79 -6.45 -2.45
N PHE A 86 -10.50 -7.62 -3.05
CA PHE A 86 -10.56 -7.79 -4.49
C PHE A 86 -12.01 -7.89 -4.95
N GLU A 87 -12.32 -7.29 -6.10
CA GLU A 87 -13.66 -7.45 -6.71
C GLU A 87 -13.82 -8.82 -7.36
N ASP A 88 -12.71 -9.52 -7.63
CA ASP A 88 -12.74 -10.86 -8.21
C ASP A 88 -13.30 -11.86 -7.20
N PRO A 89 -14.44 -12.54 -7.51
CA PRO A 89 -15.04 -13.52 -6.60
C PRO A 89 -14.14 -14.75 -6.34
N ASN A 90 -13.14 -14.98 -7.18
CA ASN A 90 -12.16 -16.05 -6.96
C ASN A 90 -11.09 -15.68 -5.94
N LEU A 91 -11.08 -14.43 -5.49
CA LEU A 91 -10.18 -13.92 -4.46
C LEU A 91 -11.00 -13.38 -3.29
N PRO A 92 -11.72 -14.27 -2.56
CA PRO A 92 -12.62 -13.83 -1.50
C PRO A 92 -11.86 -13.43 -0.23
N GLY A 93 -12.55 -12.69 0.63
CA GLY A 93 -12.05 -12.33 1.94
C GLY A 93 -11.78 -10.86 2.09
N ASP A 94 -11.74 -10.43 3.34
CA ASP A 94 -11.42 -9.06 3.71
C ASP A 94 -9.98 -9.03 4.23
N ILE A 95 -9.17 -8.25 3.56
CA ILE A 95 -7.77 -8.05 3.93
C ILE A 95 -7.71 -6.84 4.85
N GLN A 96 -6.87 -6.90 5.88
CA GLN A 96 -6.60 -5.74 6.72
C GLN A 96 -5.13 -5.39 6.62
N VAL A 97 -4.85 -4.11 6.41
CA VAL A 97 -3.48 -3.61 6.34
C VAL A 97 -3.29 -2.61 7.46
N THR A 98 -2.25 -2.82 8.25
CA THR A 98 -1.83 -1.88 9.29
C THR A 98 -0.43 -1.37 8.95
N VAL A 99 -0.30 -0.06 8.86
CA VAL A 99 0.96 0.62 8.59
C VAL A 99 1.33 1.43 9.82
N THR A 100 2.51 1.19 10.36
CA THR A 100 3.01 1.92 11.53
C THR A 100 4.27 2.67 11.15
N LEU A 101 4.31 3.95 11.51
CA LEU A 101 5.44 4.84 11.24
C LEU A 101 6.02 5.31 12.55
N LYS A 102 7.35 5.29 12.67
CA LYS A 102 8.03 5.77 13.85
C LYS A 102 9.24 6.59 13.44
N LYS A 103 9.38 7.78 14.03
CA LYS A 103 10.55 8.59 13.77
C LYS A 103 11.78 7.95 14.41
N VAL A 104 12.84 7.81 13.62
CA VAL A 104 14.14 7.30 14.08
C VAL A 104 15.23 8.28 13.65
N SER A 105 16.46 8.05 14.12
CA SER A 105 17.57 9.00 13.90
C SER A 105 17.84 9.31 12.42
N VAL A 106 17.65 8.33 11.54
CA VAL A 106 17.92 8.51 10.10
C VAL A 106 16.66 8.82 9.29
N GLY A 107 15.50 8.83 9.91
CA GLY A 107 14.25 9.13 9.21
C GLY A 107 13.05 8.42 9.79
N THR A 108 12.55 7.40 9.12
CA THR A 108 11.32 6.68 9.50
C THR A 108 11.53 5.19 9.52
N GLU A 109 11.07 4.55 10.59
CA GLU A 109 10.89 3.11 10.64
C GLU A 109 9.46 2.80 10.21
N LEU A 110 9.32 1.99 9.16
CA LEU A 110 8.04 1.62 8.56
C LEU A 110 7.79 0.14 8.80
N ASP A 111 6.64 -0.19 9.38
CA ASP A 111 6.19 -1.57 9.55
C ASP A 111 4.83 -1.74 8.89
N ILE A 112 4.66 -2.81 8.11
CA ILE A 112 3.41 -3.14 7.43
C ILE A 112 3.01 -4.55 7.82
N VAL A 113 1.75 -4.71 8.23
CA VAL A 113 1.16 -6.03 8.48
C VAL A 113 -0.08 -6.13 7.60
N GLN A 114 -0.10 -7.13 6.73
CA GLN A 114 -1.23 -7.40 5.86
C GLN A 114 -1.81 -8.76 6.24
N GLU A 115 -3.05 -8.78 6.69
CA GLU A 115 -3.74 -9.96 7.22
C GLU A 115 -4.95 -10.31 6.37
N GLY A 116 -5.35 -11.58 6.39
CA GLY A 116 -6.57 -12.01 5.72
C GLY A 116 -6.42 -12.24 4.23
N LEU A 117 -5.19 -12.46 3.75
CA LEU A 117 -4.95 -12.73 2.33
C LEU A 117 -5.65 -14.03 1.93
N PRO A 118 -6.31 -14.05 0.74
CA PRO A 118 -6.90 -15.28 0.22
C PRO A 118 -5.89 -16.43 0.16
N ASP A 119 -6.34 -17.63 0.51
CA ASP A 119 -5.47 -18.82 0.55
C ASP A 119 -4.86 -19.15 -0.81
N VAL A 120 -5.54 -18.77 -1.90
CA VAL A 120 -5.06 -19.03 -3.26
C VAL A 120 -3.85 -18.16 -3.65
N ILE A 121 -3.57 -17.11 -2.87
CA ILE A 121 -2.42 -16.24 -3.12
C ILE A 121 -1.26 -16.70 -2.25
N PRO A 122 -0.16 -17.18 -2.85
CA PRO A 122 1.01 -17.58 -2.06
C PRO A 122 1.59 -16.38 -1.29
N PRO A 123 1.92 -16.55 0.00
CA PRO A 123 2.50 -15.44 0.78
C PRO A 123 3.76 -14.86 0.16
N GLU A 124 4.61 -15.70 -0.42
CA GLU A 124 5.84 -15.25 -1.07
C GLU A 124 5.59 -14.34 -2.26
N ALA A 125 4.48 -14.53 -2.97
CA ALA A 125 4.09 -13.63 -4.06
C ALA A 125 3.72 -12.25 -3.52
N CYS A 126 3.03 -12.21 -2.37
CA CYS A 126 2.69 -10.95 -1.70
C CYS A 126 3.94 -10.24 -1.18
N TYR A 127 4.88 -10.99 -0.60
CA TYR A 127 6.16 -10.42 -0.17
C TYR A 127 6.91 -9.79 -1.33
N LEU A 128 6.98 -10.49 -2.45
CA LEU A 128 7.68 -9.99 -3.64
C LEU A 128 7.04 -8.68 -4.14
N GLY A 129 5.71 -8.67 -4.25
CA GLY A 129 4.98 -7.47 -4.66
C GLY A 129 5.22 -6.29 -3.73
N TRP A 130 5.12 -6.51 -2.42
CA TRP A 130 5.39 -5.47 -1.44
C TRP A 130 6.83 -4.96 -1.51
N GLN A 131 7.80 -5.85 -1.68
CA GLN A 131 9.20 -5.44 -1.81
C GLN A 131 9.40 -4.51 -3.00
N GLU A 132 8.77 -4.81 -4.13
CA GLU A 132 8.83 -3.96 -5.32
C GLU A 132 8.16 -2.61 -5.07
N SER A 133 6.97 -2.63 -4.49
CA SER A 133 6.22 -1.42 -4.16
C SER A 133 7.01 -0.53 -3.20
N LEU A 134 7.62 -1.11 -2.18
CA LEU A 134 8.37 -0.34 -1.18
C LEU A 134 9.67 0.24 -1.74
N ARG A 135 10.27 -0.38 -2.74
CA ARG A 135 11.38 0.24 -3.48
C ARG A 135 10.91 1.49 -4.21
N ASN A 136 9.74 1.41 -4.84
CA ASN A 136 9.16 2.55 -5.54
C ASN A 136 8.81 3.67 -4.55
N LEU A 137 8.29 3.29 -3.38
CA LEU A 137 8.00 4.25 -2.31
C LEU A 137 9.26 5.00 -1.89
N ALA A 138 10.36 4.27 -1.64
CA ALA A 138 11.62 4.89 -1.26
C ALA A 138 12.11 5.88 -2.32
N ARG A 139 12.01 5.51 -3.59
CA ARG A 139 12.41 6.38 -4.69
C ARG A 139 11.57 7.65 -4.79
N LEU A 140 10.34 7.61 -4.30
CA LEU A 140 9.45 8.76 -4.31
C LEU A 140 9.69 9.68 -3.11
N VAL A 141 9.83 9.10 -1.92
CA VAL A 141 9.82 9.90 -0.68
C VAL A 141 11.20 10.29 -0.17
N GLU A 142 12.25 9.52 -0.48
CA GLU A 142 13.59 9.82 0.03
C GLU A 142 14.28 11.00 -0.65
N PRO A 143 14.15 11.22 -1.96
CA PRO A 143 14.78 12.38 -2.58
C PRO A 143 14.25 13.70 -2.04
N GLU A 144 15.19 14.63 -1.77
CA GLU A 144 14.86 16.01 -1.40
C GLU A 144 15.13 16.88 -2.63
N ILE A 145 14.05 17.28 -3.31
CA ILE A 145 14.18 18.07 -4.53
C ILE A 145 13.75 19.50 -4.23
N ASN A 146 14.71 20.40 -4.26
CA ASN A 146 14.48 21.83 -4.00
C ASN A 146 14.33 22.56 -5.32
N GLN A 147 13.12 23.02 -5.60
CA GLN A 147 12.80 23.77 -6.80
C GLN A 147 12.24 25.13 -6.45
#